data_78e73ebd7f64f8c9a482a27e0c5900d3
#
_entry.id   78e73ebd7f64f8c9a482a27e0c5900d3
#
_cell.length_a   1.000
_cell.length_b   1.000
_cell.length_c   1.000
_cell.angle_alpha   90.00
_cell.angle_beta   90.00
_cell.angle_gamma   90.00
#
_symmetry.space_group_name_H-M   'P 1'
#
loop_
_entity.id
_entity.type
_entity.pdbx_description
1 polymer ?
#
loop_
_entity_poly.entity_id
_entity_poly.type
_entity_poly.pdbx_seq_one_letter_code
_entity_poly.pdbx_strand_id
1 'polypeptide(L)'
;TYAGRRENLPEGTELIVGAIEDPGAVREAMDGVDAVVNFAAESHVDRSIDDQDAFARTHVVGTGVLLDTARELGVGRYLQVSTDEVYGSIESGSFTEASPLDPSSPYSATKAAGDLLVSAHAHTYGIEAVICRGSNNYGPRQYPEKLIPLMVLNALHGDSLPVYGDGRQVRNWLYVEDFCRGIHTVLMNGRPGEAYNVGGPDECENIDVVRRVIELTGAEESLIEYVTDRPGHDRRYSLGSEKIRSELGWEAQVHFEEGLERTVKWYRDNEEWWEPIRSGEYREYYEKHYGRPLG
;
A
#
# COMPACT_ATOMS: atom_id res chain seq x y z
N THR A 1 5.98 11.25 -6.28
CA THR A 1 4.63 11.14 -6.87
C THR A 1 3.69 12.19 -6.28
N TYR A 2 2.49 12.34 -6.84
CA TYR A 2 1.42 13.23 -6.38
C TYR A 2 1.01 13.01 -4.90
N ALA A 3 1.12 11.79 -4.40
CA ALA A 3 0.79 11.44 -3.02
C ALA A 3 1.93 11.69 -2.02
N GLY A 4 3.12 12.02 -2.50
CA GLY A 4 4.28 12.31 -1.66
C GLY A 4 4.16 13.65 -0.95
N ARG A 5 4.27 13.66 0.39
CA ARG A 5 4.12 14.87 1.21
C ARG A 5 5.36 15.07 2.08
N ARG A 6 5.96 16.26 1.95
CA ARG A 6 7.17 16.61 2.71
C ARG A 6 6.90 16.64 4.22
N GLU A 7 5.69 17.03 4.61
CA GLU A 7 5.22 17.12 5.99
C GLU A 7 5.16 15.75 6.71
N ASN A 8 5.21 14.65 5.93
CA ASN A 8 5.26 13.30 6.50
C ASN A 8 6.66 12.87 6.93
N LEU A 9 7.70 13.61 6.50
CA LEU A 9 9.07 13.28 6.85
C LEU A 9 9.40 13.78 8.25
N PRO A 10 10.08 12.95 9.08
CA PRO A 10 10.62 13.40 10.36
C PRO A 10 11.59 14.57 10.19
N GLU A 11 11.67 15.44 11.19
CA GLU A 11 12.64 16.53 11.22
C GLU A 11 14.08 15.99 11.12
N GLY A 12 14.90 16.62 10.29
CA GLY A 12 16.29 16.20 10.05
C GLY A 12 16.45 15.07 9.02
N THR A 13 15.36 14.60 8.41
CA THR A 13 15.47 13.63 7.29
C THR A 13 16.09 14.32 6.07
N GLU A 14 17.18 13.77 5.55
CA GLU A 14 17.74 14.17 4.26
C GLU A 14 16.81 13.74 3.14
N LEU A 15 16.46 14.66 2.25
CA LEU A 15 15.54 14.42 1.13
C LEU A 15 16.23 14.70 -0.20
N ILE A 16 16.46 13.66 -0.98
CA ILE A 16 16.86 13.75 -2.38
C ILE A 16 15.61 13.55 -3.24
N VAL A 17 15.29 14.53 -4.07
CA VAL A 17 14.12 14.47 -4.96
C VAL A 17 14.54 13.95 -6.33
N GLY A 18 13.98 12.80 -6.73
CA GLY A 18 14.27 12.16 -8.00
C GLY A 18 13.33 11.00 -8.28
N ALA A 19 13.33 10.53 -9.51
CA ALA A 19 12.62 9.32 -9.92
C ALA A 19 13.53 8.10 -9.68
N ILE A 20 12.97 6.99 -9.23
CA ILE A 20 13.77 5.76 -8.99
C ILE A 20 14.23 5.08 -10.28
N GLU A 21 13.70 5.46 -11.43
CA GLU A 21 14.17 5.07 -12.75
C GLU A 21 15.33 5.95 -13.28
N ASP A 22 15.74 7.00 -12.54
CA ASP A 22 16.93 7.79 -12.84
C ASP A 22 18.15 7.24 -12.08
N PRO A 23 19.12 6.58 -12.77
CA PRO A 23 20.29 6.02 -12.12
C PRO A 23 21.16 7.05 -11.40
N GLY A 24 21.16 8.31 -11.85
CA GLY A 24 21.92 9.39 -11.23
C GLY A 24 21.35 9.76 -9.87
N ALA A 25 20.05 10.03 -9.79
CA ALA A 25 19.34 10.34 -8.54
C ALA A 25 19.40 9.17 -7.55
N VAL A 26 19.25 7.93 -8.04
CA VAL A 26 19.34 6.71 -7.21
C VAL A 26 20.74 6.53 -6.64
N ARG A 27 21.80 6.73 -7.44
CA ARG A 27 23.18 6.63 -6.98
C ARG A 27 23.49 7.67 -5.91
N GLU A 28 23.05 8.92 -6.11
CA GLU A 28 23.19 9.98 -5.10
C GLU A 28 22.50 9.61 -3.78
N ALA A 29 21.28 9.09 -3.86
CA ALA A 29 20.49 8.71 -2.69
C ALA A 29 21.04 7.47 -1.95
N MET A 30 21.75 6.59 -2.66
CA MET A 30 22.31 5.35 -2.08
C MET A 30 23.78 5.46 -1.66
N ASP A 31 24.43 6.59 -1.89
CA ASP A 31 25.84 6.73 -1.53
C ASP A 31 26.04 6.64 -0.02
N GLY A 32 26.83 5.67 0.43
CA GLY A 32 27.19 5.46 1.83
C GLY A 32 26.07 4.90 2.72
N VAL A 33 24.96 4.40 2.17
CA VAL A 33 23.91 3.77 2.98
C VAL A 33 24.18 2.29 3.24
N ASP A 34 23.78 1.79 4.41
CA ASP A 34 23.90 0.39 4.79
C ASP A 34 22.77 -0.48 4.25
N ALA A 35 21.58 0.09 4.09
CA ALA A 35 20.38 -0.62 3.65
C ALA A 35 19.45 0.27 2.83
N VAL A 36 18.66 -0.37 1.96
CA VAL A 36 17.63 0.27 1.15
C VAL A 36 16.27 -0.38 1.42
N VAL A 37 15.25 0.44 1.65
CA VAL A 37 13.85 0.00 1.70
C VAL A 37 13.08 0.71 0.59
N ASN A 38 12.64 -0.04 -0.42
CA ASN A 38 11.91 0.51 -1.54
C ASN A 38 10.40 0.56 -1.25
N PHE A 39 9.89 1.75 -0.90
CA PHE A 39 8.46 2.06 -0.82
C PHE A 39 7.93 2.74 -2.09
N ALA A 40 8.81 3.18 -2.99
CA ALA A 40 8.41 3.93 -4.16
C ALA A 40 7.48 3.10 -5.06
N ALA A 41 6.28 3.60 -5.28
CA ALA A 41 5.27 2.94 -6.07
C ALA A 41 4.21 3.93 -6.55
N GLU A 42 3.64 3.66 -7.72
CA GLU A 42 2.29 4.09 -8.06
C GLU A 42 1.32 3.13 -7.37
N SER A 43 0.42 3.60 -6.51
CA SER A 43 -0.30 2.74 -5.57
C SER A 43 -1.82 2.69 -5.76
N HIS A 44 -2.37 3.44 -6.72
CA HIS A 44 -3.81 3.49 -6.96
C HIS A 44 -4.21 2.61 -8.15
N VAL A 45 -4.90 1.49 -7.86
CA VAL A 45 -5.25 0.48 -8.88
C VAL A 45 -6.05 1.08 -10.03
N ASP A 46 -7.04 1.96 -9.75
CA ASP A 46 -7.87 2.57 -10.80
C ASP A 46 -7.04 3.40 -11.78
N ARG A 47 -6.02 4.12 -11.30
CA ARG A 47 -5.07 4.85 -12.16
C ARG A 47 -4.24 3.91 -13.04
N SER A 48 -3.99 2.67 -12.60
CA SER A 48 -3.24 1.70 -13.41
C SER A 48 -4.01 1.20 -14.64
N ILE A 49 -5.34 1.30 -14.58
CA ILE A 49 -6.23 0.95 -15.70
C ILE A 49 -6.17 2.05 -16.77
N ASP A 50 -6.03 3.31 -16.34
CA ASP A 50 -5.94 4.47 -17.24
C ASP A 50 -4.53 4.66 -17.82
N ASP A 51 -3.48 4.44 -17.04
CA ASP A 51 -2.07 4.64 -17.41
C ASP A 51 -1.16 3.56 -16.82
N GLN A 52 -1.05 2.44 -17.50
CA GLN A 52 -0.18 1.33 -17.10
C GLN A 52 1.32 1.64 -17.26
N ASP A 53 1.71 2.58 -18.13
CA ASP A 53 3.11 2.86 -18.43
C ASP A 53 3.83 3.47 -17.21
N ALA A 54 3.19 4.38 -16.46
CA ALA A 54 3.74 4.93 -15.22
C ALA A 54 4.02 3.83 -14.19
N PHE A 55 3.12 2.85 -14.08
CA PHE A 55 3.28 1.71 -13.17
C PHE A 55 4.43 0.80 -13.60
N ALA A 56 4.55 0.48 -14.90
CA ALA A 56 5.66 -0.32 -15.41
C ALA A 56 7.01 0.37 -15.22
N ARG A 57 7.10 1.68 -15.48
CA ARG A 57 8.32 2.47 -15.26
C ARG A 57 8.75 2.40 -13.79
N THR A 58 7.85 2.73 -12.86
CA THR A 58 8.17 2.75 -11.43
C THR A 58 8.45 1.35 -10.89
N HIS A 59 7.53 0.39 -11.11
CA HIS A 59 7.63 -0.92 -10.43
C HIS A 59 8.63 -1.87 -11.06
N VAL A 60 8.88 -1.77 -12.37
CA VAL A 60 9.78 -2.69 -13.08
C VAL A 60 11.10 -2.02 -13.37
N VAL A 61 11.10 -0.93 -14.14
CA VAL A 61 12.35 -0.24 -14.52
C VAL A 61 13.02 0.35 -13.29
N GLY A 62 12.27 1.08 -12.45
CA GLY A 62 12.79 1.68 -11.22
C GLY A 62 13.34 0.64 -10.23
N THR A 63 12.62 -0.48 -10.02
CA THR A 63 13.14 -1.58 -9.19
C THR A 63 14.45 -2.15 -9.75
N GLY A 64 14.57 -2.31 -11.07
CA GLY A 64 15.80 -2.75 -11.71
C GLY A 64 16.96 -1.79 -11.46
N VAL A 65 16.73 -0.48 -11.62
CA VAL A 65 17.74 0.57 -11.35
C VAL A 65 18.19 0.55 -9.88
N LEU A 66 17.23 0.43 -8.94
CA LEU A 66 17.56 0.34 -7.51
C LEU A 66 18.42 -0.89 -7.20
N LEU A 67 18.07 -2.06 -7.73
CA LEU A 67 18.82 -3.32 -7.52
C LEU A 67 20.22 -3.29 -8.11
N ASP A 68 20.36 -2.78 -9.34
CA ASP A 68 21.67 -2.65 -9.99
C ASP A 68 22.57 -1.67 -9.23
N THR A 69 22.02 -0.51 -8.83
CA THR A 69 22.77 0.48 -8.05
C THR A 69 23.16 -0.06 -6.67
N ALA A 70 22.24 -0.75 -5.98
CA ALA A 70 22.55 -1.37 -4.69
C ALA A 70 23.70 -2.39 -4.81
N ARG A 71 23.69 -3.20 -5.89
CA ARG A 71 24.76 -4.14 -6.20
C ARG A 71 26.09 -3.44 -6.47
N GLU A 72 26.08 -2.40 -7.31
CA GLU A 72 27.31 -1.66 -7.68
C GLU A 72 27.95 -0.94 -6.49
N LEU A 73 27.14 -0.40 -5.58
CA LEU A 73 27.63 0.29 -4.37
C LEU A 73 27.91 -0.66 -3.21
N GLY A 74 27.55 -1.93 -3.33
CA GLY A 74 27.75 -2.92 -2.27
C GLY A 74 26.84 -2.68 -1.06
N VAL A 75 25.62 -2.20 -1.28
CA VAL A 75 24.61 -2.01 -0.22
C VAL A 75 24.38 -3.33 0.50
N GLY A 76 24.50 -3.32 1.83
CA GLY A 76 24.44 -4.53 2.64
C GLY A 76 23.08 -5.21 2.69
N ARG A 77 21.98 -4.45 2.48
CA ARG A 77 20.63 -5.01 2.56
C ARG A 77 19.63 -4.26 1.65
N TYR A 78 18.77 -4.99 0.95
CA TYR A 78 17.68 -4.41 0.14
C TYR A 78 16.34 -5.04 0.53
N LEU A 79 15.31 -4.22 0.78
CA LEU A 79 13.95 -4.69 1.02
C LEU A 79 12.99 -4.07 0.01
N GLN A 80 12.22 -4.92 -0.67
CA GLN A 80 11.13 -4.53 -1.55
C GLN A 80 9.80 -4.57 -0.79
N VAL A 81 9.13 -3.43 -0.68
CA VAL A 81 7.75 -3.40 -0.20
C VAL A 81 6.81 -3.77 -1.35
N SER A 82 6.06 -4.83 -1.17
CA SER A 82 5.12 -5.40 -2.13
C SER A 82 3.71 -5.54 -1.53
N THR A 83 2.82 -6.24 -2.20
CA THR A 83 1.39 -6.31 -1.89
C THR A 83 0.88 -7.74 -2.01
N ASP A 84 -0.18 -8.07 -1.30
CA ASP A 84 -0.95 -9.31 -1.44
C ASP A 84 -1.67 -9.42 -2.79
N GLU A 85 -1.93 -8.30 -3.46
CA GLU A 85 -2.57 -8.27 -4.78
C GLU A 85 -1.77 -9.02 -5.87
N VAL A 86 -0.48 -9.29 -5.64
CA VAL A 86 0.34 -10.10 -6.56
C VAL A 86 -0.14 -11.55 -6.66
N TYR A 87 -0.91 -12.03 -5.69
CA TYR A 87 -1.45 -13.38 -5.66
C TYR A 87 -2.81 -13.53 -6.37
N GLY A 88 -3.51 -12.40 -6.63
CA GLY A 88 -4.87 -12.42 -7.16
C GLY A 88 -5.93 -12.67 -6.08
N SER A 89 -7.08 -13.24 -6.46
CA SER A 89 -8.22 -13.50 -5.58
C SER A 89 -8.24 -14.93 -5.05
N ILE A 90 -8.70 -15.11 -3.80
CA ILE A 90 -8.84 -16.43 -3.17
C ILE A 90 -10.23 -16.59 -2.54
N GLU A 91 -10.92 -17.70 -2.84
CA GLU A 91 -12.27 -17.95 -2.32
C GLU A 91 -12.26 -18.36 -0.84
N SER A 92 -11.28 -19.16 -0.43
CA SER A 92 -11.17 -19.68 0.93
C SER A 92 -9.71 -19.90 1.34
N GLY A 93 -9.42 -19.91 2.64
CA GLY A 93 -8.07 -19.97 3.17
C GLY A 93 -7.32 -18.64 3.00
N SER A 94 -5.99 -18.69 3.08
CA SER A 94 -5.12 -17.52 2.92
C SER A 94 -3.92 -17.85 2.03
N PHE A 95 -3.44 -16.86 1.30
CA PHE A 95 -2.21 -16.99 0.53
C PHE A 95 -1.00 -17.17 1.44
N THR A 96 -0.11 -18.02 1.03
CA THR A 96 1.22 -18.19 1.62
C THR A 96 2.29 -17.72 0.64
N GLU A 97 3.53 -17.62 1.08
CA GLU A 97 4.64 -17.23 0.20
C GLU A 97 4.93 -18.26 -0.91
N ALA A 98 4.43 -19.49 -0.76
CA ALA A 98 4.49 -20.55 -1.78
C ALA A 98 3.34 -20.48 -2.80
N SER A 99 2.34 -19.64 -2.59
CA SER A 99 1.23 -19.46 -3.54
C SER A 99 1.74 -18.87 -4.86
N PRO A 100 1.19 -19.28 -6.01
CA PRO A 100 1.57 -18.71 -7.30
C PRO A 100 1.18 -17.21 -7.36
N LEU A 101 1.94 -16.43 -8.13
CA LEU A 101 1.58 -15.07 -8.47
C LEU A 101 0.58 -15.12 -9.65
N ASP A 102 -0.62 -14.57 -9.44
CA ASP A 102 -1.71 -14.55 -10.44
C ASP A 102 -2.44 -13.19 -10.41
N PRO A 103 -1.72 -12.09 -10.70
CA PRO A 103 -2.25 -10.73 -10.57
C PRO A 103 -3.35 -10.42 -11.58
N SER A 104 -4.40 -9.72 -11.14
CA SER A 104 -5.61 -9.42 -11.93
C SER A 104 -5.66 -7.99 -12.49
N SER A 105 -4.73 -7.11 -12.10
CA SER A 105 -4.69 -5.70 -12.54
C SER A 105 -3.30 -5.30 -13.05
N PRO A 106 -3.18 -4.20 -13.86
CA PRO A 106 -1.86 -3.69 -14.27
C PRO A 106 -0.97 -3.31 -13.07
N TYR A 107 -1.55 -2.73 -12.01
CA TYR A 107 -0.85 -2.46 -10.75
C TYR A 107 -0.24 -3.73 -10.17
N SER A 108 -1.06 -4.75 -9.90
CA SER A 108 -0.60 -5.98 -9.27
C SER A 108 0.37 -6.77 -10.16
N ALA A 109 0.18 -6.74 -11.49
CA ALA A 109 1.09 -7.37 -12.45
C ALA A 109 2.47 -6.71 -12.43
N THR A 110 2.55 -5.38 -12.40
CA THR A 110 3.83 -4.66 -12.35
C THR A 110 4.52 -4.81 -10.99
N LYS A 111 3.76 -4.89 -9.89
CA LYS A 111 4.31 -5.22 -8.55
C LYS A 111 4.88 -6.63 -8.52
N ALA A 112 4.17 -7.62 -9.07
CA ALA A 112 4.67 -8.99 -9.18
C ALA A 112 5.94 -9.07 -10.04
N ALA A 113 6.03 -8.30 -11.12
CA ALA A 113 7.24 -8.22 -11.93
C ALA A 113 8.43 -7.65 -11.13
N GLY A 114 8.20 -6.63 -10.29
CA GLY A 114 9.20 -6.12 -9.35
C GLY A 114 9.69 -7.19 -8.38
N ASP A 115 8.79 -7.97 -7.79
CA ASP A 115 9.12 -9.10 -6.90
C ASP A 115 10.01 -10.14 -7.60
N LEU A 116 9.67 -10.48 -8.85
CA LEU A 116 10.44 -11.42 -9.65
C LEU A 116 11.85 -10.88 -9.97
N LEU A 117 12.01 -9.57 -10.22
CA LEU A 117 13.30 -8.96 -10.40
C LEU A 117 14.16 -9.05 -9.13
N VAL A 118 13.57 -8.76 -7.96
CA VAL A 118 14.27 -8.89 -6.66
C VAL A 118 14.76 -10.32 -6.45
N SER A 119 13.88 -11.31 -6.66
CA SER A 119 14.23 -12.72 -6.52
C SER A 119 15.32 -13.15 -7.51
N ALA A 120 15.24 -12.71 -8.77
CA ALA A 120 16.23 -12.99 -9.79
C ALA A 120 17.60 -12.38 -9.44
N HIS A 121 17.64 -11.14 -8.95
CA HIS A 121 18.89 -10.48 -8.54
C HIS A 121 19.52 -11.16 -7.31
N ALA A 122 18.71 -11.54 -6.32
CA ALA A 122 19.21 -12.30 -5.17
C ALA A 122 19.82 -13.63 -5.61
N HIS A 123 19.15 -14.35 -6.51
CA HIS A 123 19.64 -15.65 -7.01
C HIS A 123 20.89 -15.51 -7.92
N THR A 124 20.86 -14.55 -8.85
CA THR A 124 21.90 -14.43 -9.89
C THR A 124 23.15 -13.75 -9.38
N TYR A 125 23.00 -12.72 -8.55
CA TYR A 125 24.09 -11.85 -8.13
C TYR A 125 24.41 -11.96 -6.63
N GLY A 126 23.63 -12.70 -5.86
CA GLY A 126 23.83 -12.88 -4.42
C GLY A 126 23.55 -11.62 -3.61
N ILE A 127 22.69 -10.72 -4.09
CA ILE A 127 22.31 -9.53 -3.33
C ILE A 127 21.49 -9.97 -2.10
N GLU A 128 21.78 -9.38 -0.94
CA GLU A 128 21.04 -9.57 0.31
C GLU A 128 19.62 -8.92 0.26
N ALA A 129 18.82 -9.33 -0.75
CA ALA A 129 17.50 -8.76 -0.99
C ALA A 129 16.39 -9.63 -0.42
N VAL A 130 15.35 -8.97 0.14
CA VAL A 130 14.14 -9.60 0.69
C VAL A 130 12.89 -8.88 0.19
N ILE A 131 11.76 -9.59 0.20
CA ILE A 131 10.46 -9.06 -0.20
C ILE A 131 9.52 -9.06 1.01
N CYS A 132 8.80 -7.96 1.24
CA CYS A 132 7.76 -7.85 2.25
C CYS A 132 6.42 -7.56 1.56
N ARG A 133 5.51 -8.53 1.52
CA ARG A 133 4.16 -8.39 0.95
C ARG A 133 3.18 -8.04 2.04
N GLY A 134 2.60 -6.84 1.96
CA GLY A 134 1.60 -6.37 2.92
C GLY A 134 0.18 -6.59 2.44
N SER A 135 -0.74 -6.84 3.37
CA SER A 135 -2.18 -6.75 3.12
C SER A 135 -2.66 -5.30 3.09
N ASN A 136 -3.97 -5.05 3.01
CA ASN A 136 -4.51 -3.70 2.91
C ASN A 136 -4.16 -2.84 4.13
N ASN A 137 -3.28 -1.89 3.93
CA ASN A 137 -2.83 -0.97 4.98
C ASN A 137 -3.81 0.16 5.19
N TYR A 138 -3.96 0.59 6.44
CA TYR A 138 -4.73 1.76 6.83
C TYR A 138 -4.12 2.42 8.07
N GLY A 139 -4.44 3.70 8.27
CA GLY A 139 -3.96 4.44 9.43
C GLY A 139 -3.77 5.93 9.15
N PRO A 140 -3.13 6.64 10.09
CA PRO A 140 -2.77 8.05 9.94
C PRO A 140 -1.96 8.35 8.67
N ARG A 141 -2.21 9.51 8.07
CA ARG A 141 -1.48 10.02 6.89
C ARG A 141 -1.65 9.19 5.61
N GLN A 142 -2.60 8.27 5.54
CA GLN A 142 -2.93 7.62 4.29
C GLN A 142 -3.58 8.63 3.32
N TYR A 143 -3.14 8.60 2.05
CA TYR A 143 -3.65 9.56 1.06
C TYR A 143 -5.16 9.39 0.83
N PRO A 144 -5.95 10.49 0.73
CA PRO A 144 -7.43 10.47 0.74
C PRO A 144 -8.12 9.72 -0.38
N GLU A 145 -7.41 9.22 -1.39
CA GLU A 145 -7.99 8.41 -2.47
C GLU A 145 -8.28 6.94 -2.08
N LYS A 146 -7.74 6.49 -0.95
CA LYS A 146 -7.95 5.11 -0.47
C LYS A 146 -9.26 4.97 0.31
N LEU A 147 -9.81 3.75 0.34
CA LEU A 147 -11.16 3.47 0.88
C LEU A 147 -11.38 4.11 2.26
N ILE A 148 -10.56 3.78 3.24
CA ILE A 148 -10.79 4.25 4.63
C ILE A 148 -10.70 5.77 4.74
N PRO A 149 -9.61 6.45 4.32
CA PRO A 149 -9.56 7.89 4.44
C PRO A 149 -10.62 8.62 3.61
N LEU A 150 -10.95 8.11 2.41
CA LEU A 150 -12.03 8.66 1.59
C LEU A 150 -13.36 8.62 2.35
N MET A 151 -13.74 7.46 2.88
CA MET A 151 -15.00 7.29 3.61
C MET A 151 -15.03 8.14 4.88
N VAL A 152 -13.92 8.21 5.63
CA VAL A 152 -13.83 9.05 6.83
C VAL A 152 -14.03 10.51 6.50
N LEU A 153 -13.32 11.04 5.50
CA LEU A 153 -13.42 12.46 5.15
C LEU A 153 -14.79 12.81 4.57
N ASN A 154 -15.35 11.97 3.70
CA ASN A 154 -16.68 12.20 3.16
C ASN A 154 -17.75 12.15 4.27
N ALA A 155 -17.67 11.18 5.19
CA ALA A 155 -18.58 11.09 6.32
C ALA A 155 -18.51 12.32 7.25
N LEU A 156 -17.31 12.85 7.53
CA LEU A 156 -17.12 14.04 8.35
C LEU A 156 -17.69 15.31 7.69
N HIS A 157 -17.76 15.36 6.35
CA HIS A 157 -18.31 16.49 5.60
C HIS A 157 -19.77 16.33 5.17
N GLY A 158 -20.38 15.16 5.40
CA GLY A 158 -21.72 14.87 4.93
C GLY A 158 -21.80 14.62 3.41
N ASP A 159 -20.69 14.28 2.78
CA ASP A 159 -20.62 13.91 1.37
C ASP A 159 -20.98 12.44 1.18
N SER A 160 -21.32 12.05 -0.07
CA SER A 160 -21.68 10.66 -0.37
C SER A 160 -20.48 9.71 -0.20
N LEU A 161 -20.77 8.50 0.23
CA LEU A 161 -19.86 7.42 0.49
C LEU A 161 -19.92 6.40 -0.68
N PRO A 162 -19.05 6.53 -1.71
CA PRO A 162 -19.11 5.69 -2.90
C PRO A 162 -18.62 4.27 -2.60
N VAL A 163 -19.52 3.30 -2.77
CA VAL A 163 -19.25 1.86 -2.57
C VAL A 163 -19.28 1.16 -3.93
N TYR A 164 -18.16 0.54 -4.31
CA TYR A 164 -18.05 -0.21 -5.56
C TYR A 164 -18.91 -1.47 -5.55
N GLY A 165 -19.69 -1.67 -6.63
CA GLY A 165 -20.51 -2.87 -6.84
C GLY A 165 -21.50 -3.11 -5.71
N ASP A 166 -21.44 -4.29 -5.09
CA ASP A 166 -22.26 -4.67 -3.93
C ASP A 166 -21.58 -4.40 -2.56
N GLY A 167 -20.36 -3.90 -2.58
CA GLY A 167 -19.57 -3.63 -1.38
C GLY A 167 -19.05 -4.85 -0.63
N ARG A 168 -19.25 -6.06 -1.16
CA ARG A 168 -18.91 -7.31 -0.47
C ARG A 168 -17.52 -7.85 -0.83
N GLN A 169 -16.66 -7.01 -1.38
CA GLN A 169 -15.25 -7.36 -1.52
C GLN A 169 -14.62 -7.44 -0.13
N VAL A 170 -13.96 -8.56 0.16
CA VAL A 170 -13.32 -8.82 1.46
C VAL A 170 -11.85 -8.43 1.39
N ARG A 171 -11.39 -7.71 2.41
CA ARG A 171 -9.99 -7.29 2.55
C ARG A 171 -9.45 -7.69 3.91
N ASN A 172 -8.19 -8.10 3.91
CA ASN A 172 -7.42 -8.32 5.12
C ASN A 172 -6.77 -6.99 5.54
N TRP A 173 -7.15 -6.46 6.70
CA TRP A 173 -6.77 -5.12 7.13
C TRP A 173 -5.59 -5.14 8.10
N LEU A 174 -4.58 -4.32 7.80
CA LEU A 174 -3.35 -4.21 8.58
C LEU A 174 -3.10 -2.76 8.99
N TYR A 175 -3.03 -2.51 10.30
CA TYR A 175 -2.73 -1.18 10.82
C TYR A 175 -1.29 -0.78 10.45
N VAL A 176 -1.09 0.45 10.00
CA VAL A 176 0.17 0.91 9.40
C VAL A 176 1.39 0.75 10.32
N GLU A 177 1.24 0.94 11.64
CA GLU A 177 2.35 0.74 12.59
C GLU A 177 2.77 -0.73 12.68
N ASP A 178 1.81 -1.66 12.60
CA ASP A 178 2.10 -3.10 12.54
C ASP A 178 2.87 -3.44 11.27
N PHE A 179 2.47 -2.87 10.14
CA PHE A 179 3.20 -3.07 8.89
C PHE A 179 4.63 -2.51 8.96
N CYS A 180 4.81 -1.31 9.51
CA CYS A 180 6.14 -0.74 9.71
C CYS A 180 7.04 -1.63 10.58
N ARG A 181 6.48 -2.21 11.67
CA ARG A 181 7.20 -3.21 12.49
C ARG A 181 7.52 -4.47 11.70
N GLY A 182 6.60 -4.94 10.87
CA GLY A 182 6.82 -6.09 9.97
C GLY A 182 7.95 -5.84 8.99
N ILE A 183 7.93 -4.70 8.30
CA ILE A 183 8.99 -4.28 7.38
C ILE A 183 10.34 -4.23 8.10
N HIS A 184 10.41 -3.58 9.27
CA HIS A 184 11.65 -3.50 10.05
C HIS A 184 12.14 -4.91 10.46
N THR A 185 11.24 -5.79 10.90
CA THR A 185 11.59 -7.16 11.28
C THR A 185 12.15 -7.94 10.10
N VAL A 186 11.51 -7.83 8.92
CA VAL A 186 11.97 -8.49 7.68
C VAL A 186 13.30 -7.90 7.19
N LEU A 187 13.47 -6.57 7.26
CA LEU A 187 14.71 -5.91 6.90
C LEU A 187 15.88 -6.44 7.72
N MET A 188 15.70 -6.54 9.03
CA MET A 188 16.79 -6.92 9.95
C MET A 188 17.07 -8.42 10.00
N ASN A 189 16.04 -9.27 9.85
CA ASN A 189 16.14 -10.69 10.17
C ASN A 189 15.67 -11.62 9.05
N GLY A 190 15.03 -11.11 7.99
CA GLY A 190 14.54 -11.93 6.89
C GLY A 190 15.68 -12.62 6.14
N ARG A 191 15.46 -13.83 5.64
CA ARG A 191 16.47 -14.56 4.86
C ARG A 191 16.57 -13.99 3.45
N PRO A 192 17.79 -13.71 2.94
CA PRO A 192 18.00 -13.23 1.57
C PRO A 192 17.35 -14.14 0.52
N GLY A 193 16.75 -13.53 -0.49
CA GLY A 193 16.04 -14.22 -1.57
C GLY A 193 14.61 -14.64 -1.22
N GLU A 194 14.17 -14.47 0.03
CA GLU A 194 12.85 -14.89 0.50
C GLU A 194 11.83 -13.75 0.49
N ALA A 195 10.55 -14.12 0.32
CA ALA A 195 9.42 -13.26 0.58
C ALA A 195 8.82 -13.56 1.96
N TYR A 196 8.25 -12.54 2.59
CA TYR A 196 7.50 -12.62 3.83
C TYR A 196 6.18 -11.91 3.69
N ASN A 197 5.10 -12.62 3.97
CA ASN A 197 3.76 -12.06 4.03
C ASN A 197 3.52 -11.41 5.39
N VAL A 198 2.99 -10.18 5.37
CA VAL A 198 2.68 -9.38 6.54
C VAL A 198 1.19 -9.03 6.47
N GLY A 199 0.35 -9.94 6.95
CA GLY A 199 -1.11 -9.82 6.93
C GLY A 199 -1.66 -9.28 8.25
N GLY A 200 -2.80 -8.59 8.16
CA GLY A 200 -3.54 -8.13 9.32
C GLY A 200 -4.30 -9.26 10.02
N PRO A 201 -4.76 -9.02 11.25
CA PRO A 201 -5.46 -10.03 12.04
C PRO A 201 -6.92 -10.22 11.61
N ASP A 202 -7.50 -9.25 10.92
CA ASP A 202 -8.94 -9.18 10.66
C ASP A 202 -9.25 -9.06 9.16
N GLU A 203 -10.34 -9.70 8.73
CA GLU A 203 -10.94 -9.56 7.42
C GLU A 203 -12.31 -8.89 7.53
N CYS A 204 -12.61 -7.91 6.66
CA CYS A 204 -13.90 -7.25 6.63
C CYS A 204 -14.38 -7.05 5.20
N GLU A 205 -15.71 -7.11 4.98
CA GLU A 205 -16.32 -6.62 3.75
C GLU A 205 -16.20 -5.09 3.67
N ASN A 206 -15.99 -4.55 2.49
CA ASN A 206 -15.86 -3.10 2.31
C ASN A 206 -17.09 -2.33 2.82
N ILE A 207 -18.29 -2.88 2.65
CA ILE A 207 -19.54 -2.25 3.15
C ILE A 207 -19.57 -2.20 4.69
N ASP A 208 -19.03 -3.19 5.39
CA ASP A 208 -18.98 -3.19 6.84
C ASP A 208 -17.94 -2.17 7.36
N VAL A 209 -16.83 -2.01 6.64
CA VAL A 209 -15.87 -0.91 6.91
C VAL A 209 -16.58 0.45 6.79
N VAL A 210 -17.36 0.67 5.74
CA VAL A 210 -18.09 1.93 5.54
C VAL A 210 -19.12 2.17 6.65
N ARG A 211 -19.90 1.17 7.02
CA ARG A 211 -20.86 1.26 8.13
C ARG A 211 -20.16 1.58 9.46
N ARG A 212 -19.01 0.97 9.71
CA ARG A 212 -18.25 1.25 10.92
C ARG A 212 -17.70 2.68 10.93
N VAL A 213 -17.27 3.20 9.78
CA VAL A 213 -16.89 4.63 9.66
C VAL A 213 -18.08 5.54 9.96
N ILE A 214 -19.28 5.23 9.46
CA ILE A 214 -20.52 5.98 9.73
C ILE A 214 -20.80 6.02 11.24
N GLU A 215 -20.75 4.87 11.93
CA GLU A 215 -20.92 4.80 13.39
C GLU A 215 -19.92 5.68 14.15
N LEU A 216 -18.62 5.62 13.79
CA LEU A 216 -17.56 6.37 14.44
C LEU A 216 -17.61 7.87 14.17
N THR A 217 -18.11 8.29 13.02
CA THR A 217 -18.22 9.71 12.64
C THR A 217 -19.55 10.33 13.07
N GLY A 218 -20.58 9.52 13.28
CA GLY A 218 -21.96 9.97 13.52
C GLY A 218 -22.69 10.42 12.25
N ALA A 219 -22.19 10.02 11.07
CA ALA A 219 -22.80 10.30 9.78
C ALA A 219 -24.08 9.47 9.57
N GLU A 220 -24.85 9.80 8.54
CA GLU A 220 -26.08 9.06 8.21
C GLU A 220 -25.80 7.95 7.19
N GLU A 221 -26.45 6.78 7.36
CA GLU A 221 -26.33 5.65 6.42
C GLU A 221 -26.88 6.01 5.01
N SER A 222 -27.75 7.01 4.92
CA SER A 222 -28.26 7.56 3.66
C SER A 222 -27.18 8.14 2.73
N LEU A 223 -25.99 8.41 3.24
CA LEU A 223 -24.84 8.84 2.46
C LEU A 223 -24.18 7.72 1.62
N ILE A 224 -24.50 6.46 1.91
CA ILE A 224 -23.99 5.33 1.11
C ILE A 224 -24.56 5.39 -0.30
N GLU A 225 -23.68 5.38 -1.29
CA GLU A 225 -24.04 5.35 -2.70
C GLU A 225 -23.31 4.23 -3.43
N TYR A 226 -24.06 3.25 -3.94
CA TYR A 226 -23.46 2.17 -4.72
C TYR A 226 -23.13 2.67 -6.13
N VAL A 227 -21.86 2.55 -6.51
CA VAL A 227 -21.34 2.96 -7.82
C VAL A 227 -20.94 1.74 -8.65
N THR A 228 -20.74 1.94 -9.96
CA THR A 228 -20.27 0.87 -10.86
C THR A 228 -18.97 0.27 -10.35
N ASP A 229 -18.87 -1.04 -10.32
CA ASP A 229 -17.67 -1.73 -9.91
C ASP A 229 -16.53 -1.55 -10.93
N ARG A 230 -15.27 -1.53 -10.46
CA ARG A 230 -14.11 -1.38 -11.33
C ARG A 230 -13.81 -2.70 -12.06
N PRO A 231 -13.26 -2.66 -13.29
CA PRO A 231 -12.75 -3.85 -13.94
C PRO A 231 -11.64 -4.54 -13.13
N GLY A 232 -11.64 -5.88 -13.10
CA GLY A 232 -10.62 -6.65 -12.40
C GLY A 232 -10.65 -6.49 -10.86
N HIS A 233 -11.80 -6.19 -10.28
CA HIS A 233 -11.94 -6.02 -8.84
C HIS A 233 -12.01 -7.39 -8.14
N ASP A 234 -10.91 -7.82 -7.57
CA ASP A 234 -10.82 -9.09 -6.85
C ASP A 234 -11.80 -9.17 -5.68
N ARG A 235 -12.44 -10.33 -5.56
CA ARG A 235 -13.49 -10.54 -4.55
C ARG A 235 -12.95 -10.62 -3.15
N ARG A 236 -11.82 -11.32 -2.94
CA ARG A 236 -11.24 -11.49 -1.61
C ARG A 236 -9.72 -11.58 -1.67
N TYR A 237 -9.08 -10.84 -0.78
CA TYR A 237 -7.68 -11.01 -0.41
C TYR A 237 -7.60 -11.54 1.02
N SER A 238 -6.73 -12.51 1.24
CA SER A 238 -6.41 -13.00 2.57
C SER A 238 -4.96 -13.45 2.60
N LEU A 239 -4.18 -12.88 3.50
CA LEU A 239 -2.75 -13.07 3.58
C LEU A 239 -2.38 -13.77 4.89
N GLY A 240 -1.80 -14.98 4.79
CA GLY A 240 -1.29 -15.72 5.94
C GLY A 240 0.07 -15.19 6.38
N SER A 241 0.28 -15.05 7.68
CA SER A 241 1.51 -14.53 8.30
C SER A 241 2.26 -15.59 9.11
N GLU A 242 2.04 -16.90 8.82
CA GLU A 242 2.62 -18.01 9.57
C GLU A 242 4.15 -18.04 9.46
N LYS A 243 4.71 -17.71 8.28
CA LYS A 243 6.14 -17.72 8.05
C LYS A 243 6.85 -16.62 8.87
N ILE A 244 6.40 -15.38 8.76
CA ILE A 244 7.03 -14.28 9.50
C ILE A 244 6.87 -14.49 11.02
N ARG A 245 5.74 -15.03 11.48
CA ARG A 245 5.53 -15.34 12.89
C ARG A 245 6.47 -16.43 13.38
N SER A 246 6.56 -17.54 12.65
CA SER A 246 7.37 -18.70 13.08
C SER A 246 8.87 -18.48 12.95
N GLU A 247 9.31 -17.76 11.91
CA GLU A 247 10.74 -17.55 11.64
C GLU A 247 11.30 -16.29 12.32
N LEU A 248 10.50 -15.21 12.40
CA LEU A 248 10.97 -13.90 12.82
C LEU A 248 10.25 -13.36 14.08
N GLY A 249 9.26 -14.08 14.60
CA GLY A 249 8.56 -13.71 15.83
C GLY A 249 7.66 -12.48 15.72
N TRP A 250 7.32 -12.04 14.49
CA TRP A 250 6.43 -10.90 14.30
C TRP A 250 4.95 -11.33 14.29
N GLU A 251 4.13 -10.50 14.92
CA GLU A 251 2.67 -10.64 14.92
C GLU A 251 2.02 -9.25 14.93
N ALA A 252 0.89 -9.11 14.22
CA ALA A 252 0.07 -7.92 14.27
C ALA A 252 -0.51 -7.75 15.68
N GLN A 253 -0.51 -6.54 16.21
CA GLN A 253 -0.95 -6.23 17.59
C GLN A 253 -2.25 -5.42 17.63
N VAL A 254 -2.58 -4.72 16.53
CA VAL A 254 -3.73 -3.82 16.47
C VAL A 254 -4.84 -4.49 15.68
N HIS A 255 -5.96 -4.80 16.33
CA HIS A 255 -7.18 -5.27 15.68
C HIS A 255 -7.86 -4.15 14.91
N PHE A 256 -8.64 -4.52 13.89
CA PHE A 256 -9.27 -3.60 12.95
C PHE A 256 -10.11 -2.52 13.63
N GLU A 257 -10.94 -2.90 14.61
CA GLU A 257 -11.80 -1.96 15.33
C GLU A 257 -10.99 -0.85 16.02
N GLU A 258 -10.00 -1.23 16.79
CA GLU A 258 -9.12 -0.29 17.50
C GLU A 258 -8.34 0.61 16.53
N GLY A 259 -7.78 0.01 15.46
CA GLY A 259 -7.03 0.75 14.44
C GLY A 259 -7.91 1.74 13.68
N LEU A 260 -9.16 1.36 13.37
CA LEU A 260 -10.11 2.24 12.71
C LEU A 260 -10.52 3.42 13.59
N GLU A 261 -10.79 3.20 14.87
CA GLU A 261 -11.06 4.27 15.84
C GLU A 261 -9.91 5.27 15.92
N ARG A 262 -8.67 4.79 16.02
CA ARG A 262 -7.45 5.61 16.01
C ARG A 262 -7.32 6.39 14.69
N THR A 263 -7.65 5.77 13.58
CA THR A 263 -7.58 6.39 12.25
C THR A 263 -8.61 7.50 12.09
N VAL A 264 -9.89 7.24 12.41
CA VAL A 264 -10.96 8.26 12.37
C VAL A 264 -10.62 9.44 13.27
N LYS A 265 -10.15 9.15 14.49
CA LYS A 265 -9.70 10.20 15.43
C LYS A 265 -8.58 11.04 14.81
N TRP A 266 -7.60 10.41 14.19
CA TRP A 266 -6.48 11.13 13.58
C TRP A 266 -6.96 12.09 12.47
N TYR A 267 -7.83 11.65 11.55
CA TYR A 267 -8.36 12.53 10.50
C TYR A 267 -9.17 13.69 11.06
N ARG A 268 -9.95 13.45 12.11
CA ARG A 268 -10.70 14.51 12.81
C ARG A 268 -9.80 15.56 13.45
N ASP A 269 -8.68 15.14 14.03
CA ASP A 269 -7.77 16.01 14.77
C ASP A 269 -6.69 16.69 13.89
N ASN A 270 -6.57 16.33 12.59
CA ASN A 270 -5.50 16.79 11.70
C ASN A 270 -6.04 17.34 10.37
N GLU A 271 -7.04 18.24 10.45
CA GLU A 271 -7.66 18.86 9.28
C GLU A 271 -6.65 19.65 8.43
N GLU A 272 -5.71 20.34 9.04
CA GLU A 272 -4.65 21.09 8.38
C GLU A 272 -3.74 20.23 7.47
N TRP A 273 -3.66 18.92 7.73
CA TRP A 273 -2.87 18.02 6.90
C TRP A 273 -3.61 17.58 5.63
N TRP A 274 -4.90 17.25 5.73
CA TRP A 274 -5.65 16.67 4.60
C TRP A 274 -6.49 17.69 3.81
N GLU A 275 -6.87 18.81 4.41
CA GLU A 275 -7.68 19.84 3.72
C GLU A 275 -7.00 20.36 2.45
N PRO A 276 -5.69 20.71 2.44
CA PRO A 276 -5.01 21.14 1.21
C PRO A 276 -4.96 20.05 0.13
N ILE A 277 -4.98 18.78 0.51
CA ILE A 277 -5.05 17.66 -0.46
C ILE A 277 -6.44 17.62 -1.07
N ARG A 278 -7.48 17.67 -0.23
CA ARG A 278 -8.88 17.54 -0.65
C ARG A 278 -9.32 18.69 -1.55
N SER A 279 -8.87 19.90 -1.30
CA SER A 279 -9.17 21.09 -2.08
C SER A 279 -8.31 21.28 -3.34
N GLY A 280 -7.21 20.52 -3.50
CA GLY A 280 -6.25 20.60 -4.61
C GLY A 280 -6.46 19.57 -5.72
N GLU A 281 -5.35 18.98 -6.20
CA GLU A 281 -5.33 18.01 -7.33
C GLU A 281 -6.22 16.76 -7.11
N TYR A 282 -6.42 16.36 -5.85
CA TYR A 282 -7.31 15.26 -5.52
C TYR A 282 -8.76 15.55 -5.88
N ARG A 283 -9.21 16.80 -5.73
CA ARG A 283 -10.55 17.24 -6.11
C ARG A 283 -10.83 17.02 -7.59
N GLU A 284 -9.92 17.40 -8.47
CA GLU A 284 -10.04 17.21 -9.92
C GLU A 284 -10.13 15.72 -10.27
N TYR A 285 -9.29 14.88 -9.64
CA TYR A 285 -9.35 13.44 -9.80
C TYR A 285 -10.70 12.87 -9.34
N TYR A 286 -11.18 13.26 -8.16
CA TYR A 286 -12.45 12.78 -7.59
C TYR A 286 -13.64 13.13 -8.49
N GLU A 287 -13.74 14.39 -8.93
CA GLU A 287 -14.81 14.87 -9.81
C GLU A 287 -14.81 14.12 -11.16
N LYS A 288 -13.66 13.88 -11.73
CA LYS A 288 -13.53 13.11 -12.98
C LYS A 288 -13.94 11.63 -12.78
N HIS A 289 -13.52 11.02 -11.69
CA HIS A 289 -13.68 9.59 -11.44
C HIS A 289 -15.11 9.23 -11.01
N TYR A 290 -15.70 10.02 -10.12
CA TYR A 290 -17.06 9.78 -9.61
C TYR A 290 -18.16 10.60 -10.33
N GLY A 291 -17.80 11.47 -11.28
CA GLY A 291 -18.75 12.26 -12.09
C GLY A 291 -19.56 13.30 -11.29
N ARG A 292 -19.05 13.73 -10.14
CA ARG A 292 -19.71 14.68 -9.23
C ARG A 292 -18.70 15.53 -8.46
N PRO A 293 -19.08 16.74 -8.02
CA PRO A 293 -18.21 17.58 -7.21
C PRO A 293 -17.91 16.93 -5.85
N LEU A 294 -16.71 17.16 -5.34
CA LEU A 294 -16.35 16.92 -3.95
C LEU A 294 -16.82 18.14 -3.15
N GLY A 295 -17.61 17.94 -2.12
CA GLY A 295 -18.19 18.98 -1.28
C GLY A 295 -17.18 19.80 -0.48
#